data_19d463524609c36af8c024c79baff808
#
_entry.id   19d463524609c36af8c024c79baff808
#
_cell.length_a   1.000
_cell.length_b   1.000
_cell.length_c   1.000
_cell.angle_alpha   90.00
_cell.angle_beta   90.00
_cell.angle_gamma   90.00
#
_symmetry.space_group_name_H-M   'P 1'
#
loop_
_entity.id
_entity.type
_entity.pdbx_description
1 polymer ?
#
loop_
_entity_poly.entity_id
_entity_poly.type
_entity_poly.pdbx_seq_one_letter_code
_entity_poly.pdbx_strand_id
1 'polypeptide(L)'
;MFVLDTKVVSTFRKATPHPAVTPWIAQTGWQAIATTVITIIELQRGVERARVQHPYVADNVERWLTGLLAAGTPQVLPMGVMAARLLGRMHETPALRHFILTDPQAKEQATGADLAIAAIAITAGAAVATGNAKHFLQINAWFPLPGLFDPMAQAWHVTVV
;
A
#
# COMPACT_ATOMS: atom_id res chain seq x y z
N MET A 1 -9.55 8.56 -7.92
CA MET A 1 -9.52 7.51 -6.89
C MET A 1 -8.10 7.39 -6.34
N PHE A 2 -7.96 7.14 -5.04
CA PHE A 2 -6.68 6.86 -4.39
C PHE A 2 -6.57 5.38 -4.01
N VAL A 3 -5.38 4.82 -4.18
CA VAL A 3 -5.00 3.49 -3.66
C VAL A 3 -4.07 3.71 -2.47
N LEU A 4 -4.52 3.31 -1.29
CA LEU A 4 -3.73 3.39 -0.06
C LEU A 4 -2.69 2.27 -0.02
N ASP A 5 -1.44 2.63 0.26
CA ASP A 5 -0.42 1.64 0.59
C ASP A 5 -0.59 1.10 2.02
N THR A 6 0.15 0.05 2.34
CA THR A 6 0.10 -0.63 3.64
C THR A 6 0.44 0.31 4.80
N LYS A 7 1.37 1.26 4.60
CA LYS A 7 1.79 2.19 5.64
C LYS A 7 0.66 3.15 6.03
N VAL A 8 -0.10 3.63 5.04
CA VAL A 8 -1.25 4.51 5.28
C VAL A 8 -2.38 3.73 5.95
N VAL A 9 -2.74 2.54 5.44
CA VAL A 9 -3.78 1.68 6.03
C VAL A 9 -3.44 1.33 7.49
N SER A 10 -2.18 1.03 7.78
CA SER A 10 -1.71 0.72 9.14
C SER A 10 -1.90 1.86 10.14
N THR A 11 -2.03 3.11 9.68
CA THR A 11 -2.31 4.24 10.58
C THR A 11 -3.69 4.17 11.20
N PHE A 12 -4.66 3.54 10.54
CA PHE A 12 -6.05 3.42 11.04
C PHE A 12 -6.17 2.51 12.27
N ARG A 13 -5.19 1.63 12.49
CA ARG A 13 -5.12 0.77 13.66
C ARG A 13 -4.66 1.48 14.92
N LYS A 14 -3.96 2.61 14.79
CA LYS A 14 -3.39 3.33 15.92
C LYS A 14 -4.51 3.99 16.75
N ALA A 15 -4.38 3.93 18.07
CA ALA A 15 -5.30 4.63 18.99
C ALA A 15 -5.38 6.14 18.69
N THR A 16 -4.26 6.72 18.22
CA THR A 16 -4.20 8.09 17.73
C THR A 16 -3.81 8.05 16.25
N PRO A 17 -4.77 8.11 15.32
CA PRO A 17 -4.49 8.21 13.90
C PRO A 17 -3.64 9.44 13.57
N HIS A 18 -2.95 9.41 12.43
CA HIS A 18 -2.15 10.55 12.01
C HIS A 18 -3.07 11.77 11.79
N PRO A 19 -2.76 12.94 12.41
CA PRO A 19 -3.67 14.10 12.44
C PRO A 19 -4.05 14.63 11.04
N ALA A 20 -3.19 14.44 10.03
CA ALA A 20 -3.47 14.88 8.66
C ALA A 20 -4.28 13.85 7.86
N VAL A 21 -4.20 12.55 8.18
CA VAL A 21 -4.81 11.47 7.38
C VAL A 21 -6.32 11.42 7.60
N THR A 22 -6.80 11.52 8.82
CA THR A 22 -8.24 11.46 9.13
C THR A 22 -9.05 12.57 8.46
N PRO A 23 -8.65 13.87 8.54
CA PRO A 23 -9.34 14.95 7.83
C PRO A 23 -9.27 14.78 6.31
N TRP A 24 -8.13 14.33 5.78
CA TRP A 24 -7.99 14.08 4.35
C TRP A 24 -8.96 13.00 3.85
N ILE A 25 -9.12 11.89 4.59
CA ILE A 25 -10.12 10.86 4.24
C ILE A 25 -11.53 11.41 4.30
N ALA A 26 -11.86 12.18 5.34
CA ALA A 26 -13.19 12.77 5.48
C ALA A 26 -13.52 13.73 4.31
N GLN A 27 -12.53 14.48 3.85
CA GLN A 27 -12.67 15.38 2.70
C GLN A 27 -12.75 14.64 1.36
N THR A 28 -11.93 13.59 1.19
CA THR A 28 -11.85 12.80 -0.04
C THR A 28 -13.09 11.90 -0.23
N GLY A 29 -13.62 11.38 0.87
CA GLY A 29 -14.72 10.40 0.90
C GLY A 29 -14.27 8.97 0.60
N TRP A 30 -14.85 8.01 1.32
CA TRP A 30 -14.48 6.60 1.20
C TRP A 30 -14.73 6.01 -0.20
N GLN A 31 -15.67 6.56 -0.98
CA GLN A 31 -15.96 6.14 -2.36
C GLN A 31 -14.78 6.40 -3.32
N ALA A 32 -13.93 7.37 -2.99
CA ALA A 32 -12.75 7.70 -3.78
C ALA A 32 -11.48 7.05 -3.24
N ILE A 33 -11.58 6.16 -2.24
CA ILE A 33 -10.46 5.52 -1.56
C ILE A 33 -10.58 4.00 -1.67
N ALA A 34 -9.47 3.38 -2.07
CA ALA A 34 -9.32 1.93 -2.14
C ALA A 34 -8.00 1.50 -1.50
N THR A 35 -7.85 0.24 -1.23
CA THR A 35 -6.58 -0.43 -0.96
C THR A 35 -6.43 -1.63 -1.89
N THR A 36 -5.44 -2.50 -1.70
CA THR A 36 -5.20 -3.64 -2.58
C THR A 36 -5.15 -4.96 -1.81
N VAL A 37 -5.37 -6.08 -2.52
CA VAL A 37 -5.13 -7.43 -1.97
C VAL A 37 -3.69 -7.59 -1.48
N ILE A 38 -2.73 -6.85 -2.05
CA ILE A 38 -1.32 -6.87 -1.63
C ILE A 38 -1.17 -6.27 -0.23
N THR A 39 -1.83 -5.15 0.03
CA THR A 39 -1.88 -4.56 1.37
C THR A 39 -2.48 -5.53 2.40
N ILE A 40 -3.52 -6.27 2.02
CA ILE A 40 -4.11 -7.29 2.91
C ILE A 40 -3.10 -8.41 3.19
N ILE A 41 -2.35 -8.88 2.17
CA ILE A 41 -1.28 -9.88 2.35
C ILE A 41 -0.23 -9.35 3.34
N GLU A 42 0.22 -8.10 3.20
CA GLU A 42 1.23 -7.53 4.10
C GLU A 42 0.73 -7.38 5.53
N LEU A 43 -0.50 -6.94 5.71
CA LEU A 43 -1.14 -6.82 7.03
C LEU A 43 -1.26 -8.20 7.70
N GLN A 44 -1.74 -9.23 6.97
CA GLN A 44 -1.84 -10.60 7.49
C GLN A 44 -0.46 -11.17 7.86
N ARG A 45 0.55 -10.97 7.00
CA ARG A 45 1.94 -11.34 7.33
C ARG A 45 2.43 -10.66 8.61
N GLY A 46 2.03 -9.41 8.82
CA GLY A 46 2.31 -8.67 10.06
C GLY A 46 1.67 -9.32 11.29
N VAL A 47 0.42 -9.79 11.17
CA VAL A 47 -0.30 -10.53 12.21
C VAL A 47 0.45 -11.81 12.56
N GLU A 48 0.80 -12.63 11.54
CA GLU A 48 1.47 -13.93 11.78
C GLU A 48 2.85 -13.76 12.43
N ARG A 49 3.61 -12.74 12.01
CA ARG A 49 4.89 -12.41 12.68
C ARG A 49 4.69 -12.00 14.13
N ALA A 50 3.69 -11.16 14.41
CA ALA A 50 3.36 -10.76 15.77
C ALA A 50 2.89 -11.93 16.64
N ARG A 51 2.19 -12.91 16.05
CA ARG A 51 1.67 -14.10 16.76
C ARG A 51 2.76 -14.91 17.44
N VAL A 52 3.95 -14.98 16.83
CA VAL A 52 5.11 -15.68 17.38
C VAL A 52 5.71 -14.96 18.59
N GLN A 53 5.73 -13.63 18.59
CA GLN A 53 6.42 -12.83 19.60
C GLN A 53 5.47 -12.20 20.65
N HIS A 54 4.29 -11.79 20.20
CA HIS A 54 3.33 -11.01 20.98
C HIS A 54 1.89 -11.43 20.65
N PRO A 55 1.40 -12.62 21.12
CA PRO A 55 0.09 -13.16 20.73
C PRO A 55 -1.09 -12.19 20.95
N TYR A 56 -1.12 -11.48 22.07
CA TYR A 56 -2.19 -10.49 22.34
C TYR A 56 -2.21 -9.33 21.32
N VAL A 57 -1.02 -8.92 20.84
CA VAL A 57 -0.93 -7.89 19.80
C VAL A 57 -1.46 -8.44 18.49
N ALA A 58 -1.10 -9.69 18.16
CA ALA A 58 -1.59 -10.38 16.95
C ALA A 58 -3.11 -10.47 16.94
N ASP A 59 -3.74 -10.90 18.04
CA ASP A 59 -5.20 -11.03 18.14
C ASP A 59 -5.92 -9.69 17.99
N ASN A 60 -5.35 -8.60 18.50
CA ASN A 60 -5.90 -7.27 18.34
C ASN A 60 -5.81 -6.79 16.88
N VAL A 61 -4.68 -7.06 16.21
CA VAL A 61 -4.49 -6.70 14.80
C VAL A 61 -5.39 -7.53 13.89
N GLU A 62 -5.52 -8.83 14.15
CA GLU A 62 -6.41 -9.75 13.44
C GLU A 62 -7.86 -9.27 13.52
N ARG A 63 -8.33 -8.94 14.72
CA ARG A 63 -9.68 -8.44 14.95
C ARG A 63 -9.95 -7.13 14.23
N TRP A 64 -8.97 -6.21 14.28
CA TRP A 64 -9.05 -4.96 13.53
C TRP A 64 -9.10 -5.19 12.02
N LEU A 65 -8.25 -6.07 11.48
CA LEU A 65 -8.22 -6.39 10.05
C LEU A 65 -9.54 -7.04 9.60
N THR A 66 -10.06 -7.98 10.38
CA THR A 66 -11.37 -8.60 10.13
C THR A 66 -12.48 -7.55 10.10
N GLY A 67 -12.47 -6.62 11.05
CA GLY A 67 -13.44 -5.51 11.10
C GLY A 67 -13.32 -4.58 9.88
N LEU A 68 -12.10 -4.26 9.45
CA LEU A 68 -11.84 -3.44 8.26
C LEU A 68 -12.42 -4.10 7.01
N LEU A 69 -12.19 -5.40 6.82
CA LEU A 69 -12.69 -6.16 5.69
C LEU A 69 -14.22 -6.29 5.72
N ALA A 70 -14.81 -6.52 6.89
CA ALA A 70 -16.25 -6.61 7.07
C ALA A 70 -16.96 -5.28 6.79
N ALA A 71 -16.34 -4.16 7.10
CA ALA A 71 -16.87 -2.82 6.80
C ALA A 71 -16.91 -2.51 5.29
N GLY A 72 -16.11 -3.21 4.47
CA GLY A 72 -16.00 -2.99 3.03
C GLY A 72 -15.44 -1.61 2.64
N THR A 73 -14.87 -0.88 3.59
CA THR A 73 -14.24 0.44 3.40
C THR A 73 -12.89 0.49 4.12
N PRO A 74 -11.81 0.82 3.39
CA PRO A 74 -11.73 1.09 1.93
C PRO A 74 -12.03 -0.15 1.08
N GLN A 75 -12.49 0.07 -0.17
CA GLN A 75 -12.65 -1.02 -1.13
C GLN A 75 -11.30 -1.72 -1.37
N VAL A 76 -11.31 -3.04 -1.47
CA VAL A 76 -10.10 -3.82 -1.77
C VAL A 76 -10.05 -4.15 -3.26
N LEU A 77 -9.06 -3.62 -3.97
CA LEU A 77 -8.83 -3.89 -5.38
C LEU A 77 -8.09 -5.23 -5.56
N PRO A 78 -8.57 -6.10 -6.46
CA PRO A 78 -7.89 -7.35 -6.77
C PRO A 78 -6.68 -7.13 -7.68
N MET A 79 -5.78 -8.13 -7.73
CA MET A 79 -4.76 -8.24 -8.76
C MET A 79 -5.39 -8.78 -10.04
N GLY A 80 -5.80 -7.88 -10.93
CA GLY A 80 -6.34 -8.27 -12.24
C GLY A 80 -5.24 -8.73 -13.21
N VAL A 81 -5.65 -9.36 -14.33
CA VAL A 81 -4.72 -9.89 -15.33
C VAL A 81 -3.77 -8.81 -15.88
N MET A 82 -4.26 -7.61 -16.12
CA MET A 82 -3.42 -6.51 -16.64
C MET A 82 -2.40 -6.05 -15.60
N ALA A 83 -2.79 -5.95 -14.33
CA ALA A 83 -1.87 -5.64 -13.24
C ALA A 83 -0.80 -6.73 -13.07
N ALA A 84 -1.17 -8.00 -13.15
CA ALA A 84 -0.23 -9.11 -13.07
C ALA A 84 0.79 -9.09 -14.23
N ARG A 85 0.34 -8.82 -15.45
CA ARG A 85 1.25 -8.67 -16.62
C ARG A 85 2.19 -7.48 -16.46
N LEU A 86 1.69 -6.35 -15.95
CA LEU A 86 2.49 -5.16 -15.68
C LEU A 86 3.53 -5.45 -14.60
N LEU A 87 3.14 -6.12 -13.52
CA LEU A 87 4.03 -6.55 -12.45
C LEU A 87 5.17 -7.44 -12.98
N GLY A 88 4.85 -8.39 -13.86
CA GLY A 88 5.87 -9.23 -14.53
C GLY A 88 6.90 -8.40 -15.29
N ARG A 89 6.47 -7.34 -15.99
CA ARG A 89 7.40 -6.41 -16.65
C ARG A 89 8.26 -5.63 -15.66
N MET A 90 7.67 -5.18 -14.55
CA MET A 90 8.39 -4.47 -13.49
C MET A 90 9.48 -5.37 -12.87
N HIS A 91 9.20 -6.66 -12.66
CA HIS A 91 10.16 -7.63 -12.12
C HIS A 91 11.39 -7.80 -13.00
N GLU A 92 11.23 -7.75 -14.33
CA GLU A 92 12.33 -7.88 -15.28
C GLU A 92 13.05 -6.56 -15.55
N THR A 93 12.59 -5.44 -14.97
CA THR A 93 13.25 -4.14 -15.12
C THR A 93 14.46 -4.07 -14.17
N PRO A 94 15.72 -3.98 -14.71
CA PRO A 94 16.92 -4.07 -13.87
C PRO A 94 16.99 -3.04 -12.75
N ALA A 95 16.52 -1.81 -13.00
CA ALA A 95 16.51 -0.72 -12.03
C ALA A 95 15.56 -0.98 -10.84
N LEU A 96 14.61 -1.89 -10.98
CA LEU A 96 13.61 -2.20 -9.95
C LEU A 96 13.87 -3.54 -9.22
N ARG A 97 14.94 -4.25 -9.58
CA ARG A 97 15.24 -5.57 -8.98
C ARG A 97 15.41 -5.54 -7.46
N HIS A 98 15.90 -4.43 -6.92
CA HIS A 98 16.07 -4.28 -5.46
C HIS A 98 14.74 -4.32 -4.67
N PHE A 99 13.59 -4.15 -5.33
CA PHE A 99 12.28 -4.33 -4.69
C PHE A 99 11.90 -5.79 -4.44
N ILE A 100 12.55 -6.73 -5.12
CA ILE A 100 12.23 -8.18 -5.07
C ILE A 100 13.40 -9.04 -4.61
N LEU A 101 14.64 -8.57 -4.78
CA LEU A 101 15.81 -9.28 -4.29
C LEU A 101 15.93 -9.06 -2.79
N THR A 102 15.92 -10.15 -2.05
CA THR A 102 16.13 -10.12 -0.60
C THR A 102 17.62 -9.99 -0.29
N ASP A 103 17.97 -8.95 0.47
CA ASP A 103 19.28 -8.89 1.10
C ASP A 103 19.21 -9.65 2.42
N PRO A 104 19.99 -10.74 2.60
CA PRO A 104 19.98 -11.52 3.84
C PRO A 104 20.32 -10.70 5.09
N GLN A 105 21.02 -9.57 4.93
CA GLN A 105 21.41 -8.67 6.01
C GLN A 105 20.43 -7.52 6.23
N ALA A 106 19.44 -7.34 5.35
CA ALA A 106 18.45 -6.28 5.50
C ALA A 106 17.52 -6.56 6.68
N LYS A 107 17.28 -5.53 7.48
CA LYS A 107 16.33 -5.57 8.60
C LYS A 107 14.90 -5.89 8.14
N GLU A 108 14.53 -5.41 6.95
CA GLU A 108 13.25 -5.70 6.31
C GLU A 108 13.52 -6.34 4.95
N GLN A 109 12.89 -7.48 4.71
CA GLN A 109 13.03 -8.22 3.47
C GLN A 109 12.19 -7.56 2.37
N ALA A 110 12.79 -7.40 1.19
CA ALA A 110 12.06 -6.96 0.01
C ALA A 110 10.94 -7.97 -0.34
N THR A 111 9.74 -7.49 -0.53
CA THR A 111 8.56 -8.33 -0.81
C THR A 111 7.98 -8.11 -2.21
N GLY A 112 8.45 -7.09 -2.91
CA GLY A 112 7.85 -6.65 -4.17
C GLY A 112 6.47 -6.00 -4.02
N ALA A 113 6.02 -5.77 -2.78
CA ALA A 113 4.69 -5.23 -2.52
C ALA A 113 4.46 -3.86 -3.15
N ASP A 114 5.43 -2.94 -3.07
CA ASP A 114 5.32 -1.61 -3.68
C ASP A 114 5.13 -1.70 -5.21
N LEU A 115 5.82 -2.64 -5.89
CA LEU A 115 5.64 -2.90 -7.32
C LEU A 115 4.23 -3.41 -7.62
N ALA A 116 3.75 -4.35 -6.82
CA ALA A 116 2.43 -4.94 -7.00
C ALA A 116 1.30 -3.92 -6.73
N ILE A 117 1.43 -3.08 -5.69
CA ILE A 117 0.51 -1.98 -5.42
C ILE A 117 0.52 -0.97 -6.57
N ALA A 118 1.71 -0.59 -7.06
CA ALA A 118 1.84 0.32 -8.21
C ALA A 118 1.19 -0.26 -9.47
N ALA A 119 1.39 -1.55 -9.76
CA ALA A 119 0.79 -2.21 -10.92
C ALA A 119 -0.74 -2.20 -10.86
N ILE A 120 -1.33 -2.44 -9.68
CA ILE A 120 -2.79 -2.35 -9.47
C ILE A 120 -3.25 -0.90 -9.65
N ALA A 121 -2.56 0.06 -9.04
CA ALA A 121 -2.92 1.47 -9.11
C ALA A 121 -2.87 2.01 -10.56
N ILE A 122 -1.80 1.70 -11.32
CA ILE A 122 -1.66 2.09 -12.72
C ILE A 122 -2.81 1.53 -13.56
N THR A 123 -3.12 0.24 -13.42
CA THR A 123 -4.17 -0.39 -14.23
C THR A 123 -5.58 0.04 -13.82
N ALA A 124 -5.76 0.52 -12.62
CA ALA A 124 -7.01 1.11 -12.13
C ALA A 124 -7.14 2.62 -12.43
N GLY A 125 -6.11 3.25 -13.00
CA GLY A 125 -6.08 4.71 -13.22
C GLY A 125 -6.13 5.50 -11.91
N ALA A 126 -5.59 4.97 -10.82
CA ALA A 126 -5.69 5.54 -9.48
C ALA A 126 -4.35 6.11 -9.00
N ALA A 127 -4.40 7.23 -8.28
CA ALA A 127 -3.24 7.78 -7.60
C ALA A 127 -2.85 6.90 -6.40
N VAL A 128 -1.56 6.70 -6.16
CA VAL A 128 -1.07 6.05 -4.96
C VAL A 128 -1.01 7.04 -3.81
N ALA A 129 -1.57 6.68 -2.66
CA ALA A 129 -1.45 7.43 -1.41
C ALA A 129 -0.50 6.70 -0.46
N THR A 130 0.66 7.28 -0.18
CA THR A 130 1.75 6.61 0.56
C THR A 130 2.54 7.59 1.44
N GLY A 131 3.03 7.12 2.57
CA GLY A 131 4.07 7.78 3.36
C GLY A 131 5.49 7.34 2.97
N ASN A 132 5.64 6.58 1.86
CA ASN A 132 6.94 6.12 1.34
C ASN A 132 7.12 6.59 -0.13
N ALA A 133 6.97 7.88 -0.36
CA ALA A 133 7.04 8.46 -1.71
C ALA A 133 8.32 8.10 -2.46
N LYS A 134 9.46 7.94 -1.75
CA LYS A 134 10.75 7.61 -2.36
C LYS A 134 10.71 6.33 -3.21
N HIS A 135 10.10 5.27 -2.71
CA HIS A 135 9.99 4.01 -3.44
C HIS A 135 9.10 4.15 -4.70
N PHE A 136 7.96 4.79 -4.54
CA PHE A 136 7.04 4.99 -5.66
C PHE A 136 7.57 5.97 -6.72
N LEU A 137 8.40 6.94 -6.35
CA LEU A 137 9.10 7.79 -7.31
C LEU A 137 10.12 7.00 -8.16
N GLN A 138 10.81 6.01 -7.57
CA GLN A 138 11.69 5.11 -8.33
C GLN A 138 10.89 4.28 -9.35
N ILE A 139 9.70 3.79 -8.95
CA ILE A 139 8.81 3.07 -9.86
C ILE A 139 8.29 4.00 -10.96
N ASN A 140 7.87 5.22 -10.58
CA ASN A 140 7.34 6.22 -11.52
C ASN A 140 8.31 6.60 -12.64
N ALA A 141 9.61 6.54 -12.38
CA ALA A 141 10.65 6.83 -13.38
C ALA A 141 10.63 5.83 -14.57
N TRP A 142 10.09 4.63 -14.39
CA TRP A 142 10.02 3.57 -15.38
C TRP A 142 8.59 3.23 -15.79
N PHE A 143 7.67 3.36 -14.89
CA PHE A 143 6.24 3.07 -15.05
C PHE A 143 5.44 4.24 -14.48
N PRO A 144 5.05 5.21 -15.33
CA PRO A 144 4.34 6.42 -14.87
C PRO A 144 3.11 6.08 -14.04
N LEU A 145 3.06 6.64 -12.83
CA LEU A 145 1.91 6.53 -11.94
C LEU A 145 0.86 7.57 -12.35
N PRO A 146 -0.44 7.26 -12.27
CA PRO A 146 -1.51 8.24 -12.47
C PRO A 146 -1.44 9.41 -11.49
N GLY A 147 -0.84 9.22 -10.33
CA GLY A 147 -0.56 10.24 -9.32
C GLY A 147 0.13 9.63 -8.11
N LEU A 148 0.82 10.45 -7.33
CA LEU A 148 1.47 10.05 -6.09
C LEU A 148 1.27 11.15 -5.04
N PHE A 149 0.56 10.82 -3.96
CA PHE A 149 0.21 11.73 -2.88
C PHE A 149 0.69 11.21 -1.54
N ASP A 150 1.28 12.08 -0.72
CA ASP A 150 1.57 11.77 0.68
C ASP A 150 0.50 12.38 1.59
N PRO A 151 -0.43 11.58 2.14
CA PRO A 151 -1.49 12.09 2.99
C PRO A 151 -1.02 12.54 4.37
N MET A 152 0.20 12.17 4.78
CA MET A 152 0.79 12.60 6.06
C MET A 152 1.43 13.97 5.91
N ALA A 153 2.10 14.23 4.79
CA ALA A 153 2.71 15.51 4.45
C ALA A 153 1.76 16.47 3.72
N GLN A 154 0.57 15.98 3.29
CA GLN A 154 -0.40 16.71 2.46
C GLN A 154 0.24 17.24 1.16
N ALA A 155 1.07 16.42 0.52
CA ALA A 155 1.89 16.81 -0.62
C ALA A 155 1.72 15.86 -1.82
N TRP A 156 1.59 16.44 -3.01
CA TRP A 156 1.69 15.72 -4.26
C TRP A 156 3.15 15.61 -4.69
N HIS A 157 3.60 14.39 -5.02
CA HIS A 157 4.90 14.10 -5.63
C HIS A 157 4.78 13.88 -7.13
N VAL A 158 3.64 13.33 -7.58
CA VAL A 158 3.25 13.23 -8.99
C VAL A 158 1.80 13.69 -9.05
N THR A 159 1.55 14.79 -9.75
CA THR A 159 0.19 15.32 -9.92
C THR A 159 -0.60 14.47 -10.89
N VAL A 160 -1.90 14.32 -10.63
CA VAL A 160 -2.83 13.64 -11.56
C VAL A 160 -2.88 14.44 -12.87
N VAL A 161 -2.64 13.76 -13.98
CA VAL A 161 -2.75 14.33 -15.33
C VAL A 161 -4.16 14.09 -15.87
#